data_b43bba5d9ecd9ba349be2a16dc99b3c9
#
_entry.id   b43bba5d9ecd9ba349be2a16dc99b3c9
#
_cell.length_a   1.000
_cell.length_b   1.000
_cell.length_c   1.000
_cell.angle_alpha   90.00
_cell.angle_beta   90.00
_cell.angle_gamma   90.00
#
_symmetry.space_group_name_H-M   'P 1'
#
loop_
_entity.id
_entity.type
_entity.pdbx_description
1 polymer ?
#
loop_
_entity_poly.entity_id
_entity_poly.type
_entity_poly.pdbx_seq_one_letter_code
_entity_poly.pdbx_strand_id
1 'polypeptide(L)'
;METPAGTAELQAEIYARSPQSLGAMLRERIRLTPDAQAFMYPDKQEVWQELSWRQVGELSTAFAAALLSRGMEQEDRVGIIAITRIEWALADYGIALAGCATTTVYPNTKSEDVAFILDDSDSRLVVAEDMTQVAKVLEQHQLDDAITTIVVMDGVSDGARVISWDDFLAEGRTYLGEHPTCVDDKVAFTTRDHLATLIYTSGTTGRPKGVRLKHGAWAYLSESVELMNLVTSDLLSFLWLPLSHSFGKSMMAFQVKYGFRTAIDGRIDRITENLAIVKPSFMCAVPRIFEKVRAAVLTGDTSKGIQGKIAHWAFAVGYKAIPYRLEKKQMPAMLGLRFKLADKLVFSKLREKMGGNIKFMISGAAKLSPQVQKWFYAAGIIVVEGYGLTEAATVNAVNHYEDPVFGCVGTTIPGLEVKIADDGEILFRAPVVMDGYHKNPEATAEAIDADKWFHTGDIGFLDDKGLLHVTDRKKDLMKTSGGKYVAPTKVEAALMANVPYISQAIAVGDGHKFIGALLVMDPDSLLRWGKNHGMPKATYAQLSQLPQIHDSIERFVDKANTHLERWETVKRFAILDHELTVESGTVTESLKIKRARVISSHREIVDSLFTDIGEDDFENAEAAPSEG
;
A
#
# COMPACT_ATOMS: atom_id res chain seq x y z
N MET A 1 7.93 25.92 -7.13
CA MET A 1 7.28 26.66 -6.02
C MET A 1 7.92 26.16 -4.74
N GLU A 2 8.36 27.01 -3.87
CA GLU A 2 9.00 26.65 -2.59
C GLU A 2 7.94 26.48 -1.50
N THR A 3 8.33 25.77 -0.44
CA THR A 3 7.54 25.56 0.78
C THR A 3 6.99 26.88 1.33
N PRO A 4 5.73 26.93 1.83
CA PRO A 4 5.17 28.13 2.43
C PRO A 4 6.03 28.68 3.58
N ALA A 5 6.08 30.02 3.71
CA ALA A 5 6.75 30.66 4.83
C ALA A 5 6.17 30.16 6.17
N GLY A 6 7.03 29.90 7.17
CA GLY A 6 6.62 29.36 8.48
C GLY A 6 6.65 27.83 8.58
N THR A 7 6.96 27.09 7.51
CA THR A 7 7.01 25.60 7.60
C THR A 7 8.11 25.12 8.56
N ALA A 8 9.27 25.77 8.59
CA ALA A 8 10.35 25.39 9.51
C ALA A 8 9.97 25.63 10.98
N GLU A 9 9.23 26.69 11.30
CA GLU A 9 8.72 26.95 12.64
C GLU A 9 7.68 25.90 13.06
N LEU A 10 6.74 25.58 12.18
CA LEU A 10 5.77 24.52 12.40
C LEU A 10 6.45 23.15 12.55
N GLN A 11 7.49 22.88 11.76
CA GLN A 11 8.30 21.66 11.88
C GLN A 11 8.91 21.55 13.28
N ALA A 12 9.51 22.65 13.80
CA ALA A 12 10.09 22.67 15.14
C ALA A 12 9.01 22.48 16.22
N GLU A 13 7.84 23.09 16.06
CA GLU A 13 6.70 22.93 16.98
C GLU A 13 6.21 21.47 17.03
N ILE A 14 5.96 20.85 15.88
CA ILE A 14 5.54 19.45 15.78
C ILE A 14 6.61 18.54 16.41
N TYR A 15 7.89 18.76 16.09
CA TYR A 15 8.98 17.98 16.67
C TYR A 15 9.04 18.12 18.19
N ALA A 16 8.86 19.32 18.73
CA ALA A 16 8.85 19.55 20.19
C ALA A 16 7.72 18.80 20.91
N ARG A 17 6.55 18.70 20.28
CA ARG A 17 5.37 18.00 20.82
C ARG A 17 5.45 16.49 20.65
N SER A 18 6.24 15.99 19.72
CA SER A 18 6.32 14.55 19.41
C SER A 18 6.84 13.75 20.60
N PRO A 19 6.28 12.57 20.90
CA PRO A 19 6.78 11.65 21.92
C PRO A 19 8.23 11.25 21.68
N GLN A 20 8.95 10.85 22.75
CA GLN A 20 10.35 10.44 22.66
C GLN A 20 10.53 9.13 21.86
N SER A 21 9.55 8.24 21.92
CA SER A 21 9.61 6.95 21.22
C SER A 21 8.20 6.39 20.97
N LEU A 22 8.11 5.37 20.11
CA LEU A 22 6.89 4.59 19.92
C LEU A 22 6.44 3.90 21.22
N GLY A 23 7.41 3.43 22.04
CA GLY A 23 7.12 2.86 23.36
C GLY A 23 6.51 3.88 24.31
N ALA A 24 7.03 5.12 24.35
CA ALA A 24 6.47 6.21 25.13
C ALA A 24 5.06 6.60 24.65
N MET A 25 4.84 6.64 23.33
CA MET A 25 3.53 6.92 22.73
C MET A 25 2.49 5.82 23.11
N LEU A 26 2.89 4.56 23.12
CA LEU A 26 2.02 3.45 23.54
C LEU A 26 1.70 3.54 25.04
N ARG A 27 2.67 3.81 25.90
CA ARG A 27 2.44 4.03 27.36
C ARG A 27 1.44 5.15 27.60
N GLU A 28 1.57 6.25 26.88
CA GLU A 28 0.62 7.36 26.98
C GLU A 28 -0.78 6.97 26.53
N ARG A 29 -0.94 6.21 25.43
CA ARG A 29 -2.24 5.72 24.97
C ARG A 29 -2.91 4.82 26.02
N ILE A 30 -2.16 3.88 26.58
CA ILE A 30 -2.66 2.97 27.64
C ILE A 30 -3.12 3.79 28.85
N ARG A 31 -2.34 4.80 29.26
CA ARG A 31 -2.69 5.68 30.40
C ARG A 31 -3.97 6.48 30.12
N LEU A 32 -4.16 6.99 28.91
CA LEU A 32 -5.30 7.84 28.54
C LEU A 32 -6.62 7.06 28.43
N THR A 33 -6.60 5.88 27.84
CA THR A 33 -7.82 5.12 27.52
C THR A 33 -7.64 3.62 27.75
N PRO A 34 -7.30 3.16 28.99
CA PRO A 34 -6.91 1.77 29.23
C PRO A 34 -8.01 0.76 28.87
N ASP A 35 -9.25 1.09 29.14
CA ASP A 35 -10.40 0.18 28.97
C ASP A 35 -11.10 0.33 27.61
N ALA A 36 -10.66 1.29 26.78
CA ALA A 36 -11.18 1.42 25.43
C ALA A 36 -10.69 0.26 24.54
N GLN A 37 -11.55 -0.18 23.64
CA GLN A 37 -11.24 -1.20 22.64
C GLN A 37 -10.11 -0.70 21.72
N ALA A 38 -9.02 -1.47 21.64
CA ALA A 38 -7.90 -1.23 20.73
C ALA A 38 -8.05 -2.05 19.45
N PHE A 39 -8.17 -3.36 19.60
CA PHE A 39 -8.22 -4.29 18.47
C PHE A 39 -9.46 -5.18 18.48
N MET A 40 -9.84 -5.60 17.26
CA MET A 40 -10.64 -6.78 16.96
C MET A 40 -9.81 -7.68 16.04
N TYR A 41 -9.86 -8.99 16.24
CA TYR A 41 -9.13 -9.96 15.41
C TYR A 41 -9.83 -11.32 15.42
N PRO A 42 -9.76 -12.11 14.34
CA PRO A 42 -10.28 -13.48 14.34
C PRO A 42 -9.33 -14.40 15.09
N ASP A 43 -9.89 -15.25 15.96
CA ASP A 43 -9.13 -16.33 16.58
C ASP A 43 -8.99 -17.56 15.64
N LYS A 44 -8.38 -18.64 16.12
CA LYS A 44 -8.18 -19.88 15.35
C LYS A 44 -9.50 -20.58 14.96
N GLN A 45 -10.61 -20.23 15.59
CA GLN A 45 -11.97 -20.70 15.28
C GLN A 45 -12.77 -19.72 14.43
N GLU A 46 -12.12 -18.69 13.88
CA GLU A 46 -12.73 -17.60 13.08
C GLU A 46 -13.73 -16.74 13.90
N VAL A 47 -13.66 -16.77 15.23
CA VAL A 47 -14.47 -15.92 16.10
C VAL A 47 -13.73 -14.63 16.38
N TRP A 48 -14.38 -13.48 16.12
CA TRP A 48 -13.78 -12.17 16.36
C TRP A 48 -13.68 -11.91 17.86
N GLN A 49 -12.46 -11.74 18.34
CA GLN A 49 -12.09 -11.38 19.71
C GLN A 49 -11.79 -9.89 19.80
N GLU A 50 -11.79 -9.35 21.02
CA GLU A 50 -11.49 -7.94 21.27
C GLU A 50 -10.37 -7.81 22.31
N LEU A 51 -9.51 -6.78 22.13
CA LEU A 51 -8.51 -6.37 23.11
C LEU A 51 -8.68 -4.91 23.46
N SER A 52 -8.67 -4.60 24.76
CA SER A 52 -8.53 -3.23 25.25
C SER A 52 -7.07 -2.76 25.20
N TRP A 53 -6.85 -1.44 25.30
CA TRP A 53 -5.48 -0.90 25.40
C TRP A 53 -4.72 -1.42 26.64
N ARG A 54 -5.42 -1.71 27.75
CA ARG A 54 -4.83 -2.37 28.93
C ARG A 54 -4.27 -3.74 28.58
N GLN A 55 -5.04 -4.57 27.91
CA GLN A 55 -4.64 -5.92 27.50
C GLN A 55 -3.49 -5.88 26.48
N VAL A 56 -3.55 -4.95 25.51
CA VAL A 56 -2.44 -4.70 24.58
C VAL A 56 -1.17 -4.35 25.36
N GLY A 57 -1.30 -3.46 26.35
CA GLY A 57 -0.18 -3.08 27.23
C GLY A 57 0.41 -4.24 28.02
N GLU A 58 -0.43 -5.08 28.62
CA GLU A 58 0.00 -6.25 29.39
C GLU A 58 0.75 -7.27 28.50
N LEU A 59 0.19 -7.60 27.34
CA LEU A 59 0.80 -8.57 26.42
C LEU A 59 2.11 -8.03 25.82
N SER A 60 2.13 -6.79 25.36
CA SER A 60 3.33 -6.18 24.78
C SER A 60 4.42 -5.94 25.84
N THR A 61 4.06 -5.64 27.09
CA THR A 61 5.02 -5.54 28.18
C THR A 61 5.64 -6.89 28.54
N ALA A 62 4.84 -7.97 28.56
CA ALA A 62 5.35 -9.32 28.74
C ALA A 62 6.30 -9.72 27.61
N PHE A 63 5.96 -9.39 26.36
CA PHE A 63 6.84 -9.61 25.21
C PHE A 63 8.17 -8.85 25.35
N ALA A 64 8.10 -7.55 25.70
CA ALA A 64 9.30 -6.72 25.94
C ALA A 64 10.20 -7.30 27.05
N ALA A 65 9.61 -7.72 28.14
CA ALA A 65 10.36 -8.31 29.25
C ALA A 65 11.03 -9.64 28.87
N ALA A 66 10.39 -10.46 28.02
CA ALA A 66 11.01 -11.66 27.48
C ALA A 66 12.19 -11.36 26.55
N LEU A 67 12.15 -10.25 25.79
CA LEU A 67 13.31 -9.79 25.05
C LEU A 67 14.47 -9.41 25.99
N LEU A 68 14.16 -8.66 27.06
CA LEU A 68 15.16 -8.23 28.05
C LEU A 68 15.75 -9.39 28.83
N SER A 69 14.95 -10.41 29.22
CA SER A 69 15.44 -11.62 29.89
C SER A 69 16.45 -12.40 29.06
N ARG A 70 16.36 -12.29 27.72
CA ARG A 70 17.30 -12.89 26.78
C ARG A 70 18.48 -12.00 26.39
N GLY A 71 18.68 -10.90 27.12
CA GLY A 71 19.82 -10.01 26.93
C GLY A 71 19.74 -9.15 25.67
N MET A 72 18.53 -8.86 25.17
CA MET A 72 18.36 -7.89 24.10
C MET A 72 18.64 -6.47 24.63
N GLU A 73 19.39 -5.71 23.89
CA GLU A 73 19.85 -4.37 24.25
C GLU A 73 19.19 -3.30 23.37
N GLN A 74 19.54 -2.02 23.65
CA GLN A 74 19.05 -0.88 22.88
C GLN A 74 19.41 -1.00 21.41
N GLU A 75 18.42 -0.80 20.52
CA GLU A 75 18.55 -0.91 19.07
C GLU A 75 18.89 -2.32 18.54
N ASP A 76 18.93 -3.36 19.36
CA ASP A 76 19.02 -4.73 18.85
C ASP A 76 17.84 -5.03 17.92
N ARG A 77 18.11 -5.71 16.82
CA ARG A 77 17.08 -5.98 15.80
C ARG A 77 16.36 -7.29 16.06
N VAL A 78 15.04 -7.21 15.96
CA VAL A 78 14.13 -8.36 16.01
C VAL A 78 13.43 -8.48 14.66
N GLY A 79 13.67 -9.59 13.95
CA GLY A 79 13.00 -9.88 12.71
C GLY A 79 11.56 -10.32 12.95
N ILE A 80 10.58 -9.85 12.15
CA ILE A 80 9.21 -10.38 12.16
C ILE A 80 8.86 -10.89 10.76
N ILE A 81 8.51 -12.18 10.66
CA ILE A 81 8.15 -12.88 9.41
C ILE A 81 6.74 -13.44 9.57
N ALA A 82 5.73 -12.63 9.29
CA ALA A 82 4.33 -13.04 9.41
C ALA A 82 3.41 -12.14 8.57
N ILE A 83 2.22 -12.65 8.26
CA ILE A 83 1.13 -11.81 7.73
C ILE A 83 0.66 -10.82 8.80
N THR A 84 -0.18 -9.88 8.39
CA THR A 84 -0.83 -8.93 9.30
C THR A 84 -1.81 -9.65 10.22
N ARG A 85 -1.47 -9.73 11.50
CA ARG A 85 -2.23 -10.40 12.56
C ARG A 85 -1.94 -9.77 13.92
N ILE A 86 -2.74 -10.10 14.92
CA ILE A 86 -2.65 -9.44 16.23
C ILE A 86 -1.28 -9.67 16.91
N GLU A 87 -0.71 -10.86 16.80
CA GLU A 87 0.59 -11.17 17.39
C GLU A 87 1.72 -10.35 16.76
N TRP A 88 1.63 -10.04 15.45
CA TRP A 88 2.56 -9.14 14.79
C TRP A 88 2.54 -7.75 15.44
N ALA A 89 1.34 -7.21 15.68
CA ALA A 89 1.18 -5.90 16.30
C ALA A 89 1.70 -5.88 17.74
N LEU A 90 1.39 -6.92 18.53
CA LEU A 90 1.84 -7.05 19.92
C LEU A 90 3.36 -7.21 20.02
N ALA A 91 3.98 -7.98 19.10
CA ALA A 91 5.43 -8.12 19.02
C ALA A 91 6.11 -6.79 18.71
N ASP A 92 5.63 -6.06 17.70
CA ASP A 92 6.19 -4.76 17.32
C ASP A 92 6.10 -3.73 18.45
N TYR A 93 4.98 -3.69 19.16
CA TYR A 93 4.83 -2.86 20.34
C TYR A 93 5.78 -3.30 21.47
N GLY A 94 5.94 -4.61 21.69
CA GLY A 94 6.89 -5.13 22.67
C GLY A 94 8.33 -4.82 22.33
N ILE A 95 8.72 -4.93 21.06
CA ILE A 95 10.04 -4.55 20.56
C ILE A 95 10.32 -3.05 20.84
N ALA A 96 9.35 -2.19 20.54
CA ALA A 96 9.48 -0.75 20.80
C ALA A 96 9.55 -0.43 22.32
N LEU A 97 8.82 -1.17 23.17
CA LEU A 97 8.90 -1.04 24.63
C LEU A 97 10.24 -1.51 25.20
N ALA A 98 10.87 -2.53 24.59
CA ALA A 98 12.19 -3.01 24.98
C ALA A 98 13.35 -2.11 24.49
N GLY A 99 13.07 -1.04 23.73
CA GLY A 99 14.08 -0.21 23.09
C GLY A 99 14.81 -0.88 21.92
N CYS A 100 14.29 -1.99 21.43
CA CYS A 100 14.78 -2.72 20.27
C CYS A 100 14.19 -2.13 18.97
N ALA A 101 14.72 -2.58 17.82
CA ALA A 101 14.24 -2.17 16.50
C ALA A 101 13.63 -3.35 15.71
N THR A 102 12.49 -3.13 15.08
CA THR A 102 11.82 -4.14 14.26
C THR A 102 12.45 -4.21 12.87
N THR A 103 12.93 -5.38 12.46
CA THR A 103 13.25 -5.71 11.07
C THR A 103 12.07 -6.41 10.44
N THR A 104 11.50 -5.84 9.38
CA THR A 104 10.30 -6.39 8.76
C THR A 104 10.65 -7.30 7.58
N VAL A 105 10.04 -8.49 7.55
CA VAL A 105 10.19 -9.47 6.46
C VAL A 105 8.81 -9.94 6.00
N TYR A 106 8.59 -9.99 4.69
CA TYR A 106 7.35 -10.54 4.15
C TYR A 106 7.33 -12.08 4.27
N PRO A 107 6.21 -12.70 4.62
CA PRO A 107 6.13 -14.16 4.78
C PRO A 107 6.30 -14.92 3.45
N ASN A 108 6.06 -14.27 2.31
CA ASN A 108 6.27 -14.82 0.97
C ASN A 108 7.69 -14.58 0.42
N THR A 109 8.59 -14.00 1.22
CA THR A 109 10.01 -13.84 0.87
C THR A 109 10.68 -15.21 0.77
N LYS A 110 11.55 -15.39 -0.23
CA LYS A 110 12.34 -16.63 -0.42
C LYS A 110 13.35 -16.80 0.70
N SER A 111 13.70 -18.04 1.05
CA SER A 111 14.65 -18.36 2.13
C SER A 111 15.99 -17.61 2.00
N GLU A 112 16.54 -17.51 0.78
CA GLU A 112 17.80 -16.79 0.52
C GLU A 112 17.70 -15.29 0.84
N ASP A 113 16.57 -14.66 0.48
CA ASP A 113 16.33 -13.24 0.75
C ASP A 113 15.96 -13.01 2.23
N VAL A 114 15.29 -13.98 2.89
CA VAL A 114 15.08 -13.95 4.34
C VAL A 114 16.42 -13.95 5.07
N ALA A 115 17.33 -14.86 4.71
CA ALA A 115 18.67 -14.92 5.29
C ALA A 115 19.42 -13.60 5.07
N PHE A 116 19.43 -13.10 3.84
CA PHE A 116 20.08 -11.83 3.54
C PHE A 116 19.55 -10.68 4.42
N ILE A 117 18.23 -10.56 4.56
CA ILE A 117 17.61 -9.47 5.35
C ILE A 117 17.98 -9.60 6.82
N LEU A 118 17.96 -10.81 7.37
CA LEU A 118 18.27 -11.07 8.78
C LEU A 118 19.76 -10.82 9.08
N ASP A 119 20.66 -11.24 8.19
CA ASP A 119 22.11 -11.03 8.32
C ASP A 119 22.49 -9.56 8.12
N ASP A 120 21.96 -8.92 7.06
CA ASP A 120 22.26 -7.51 6.80
C ASP A 120 21.78 -6.60 7.94
N SER A 121 20.60 -6.90 8.50
CA SER A 121 20.06 -6.17 9.65
C SER A 121 20.70 -6.52 10.98
N ASP A 122 21.60 -7.50 11.05
CA ASP A 122 22.14 -8.07 12.31
C ASP A 122 21.01 -8.47 13.29
N SER A 123 19.96 -9.11 12.80
CA SER A 123 18.85 -9.55 13.65
C SER A 123 19.30 -10.65 14.61
N ARG A 124 19.01 -10.49 15.92
CA ARG A 124 19.40 -11.44 16.97
C ARG A 124 18.27 -12.39 17.38
N LEU A 125 17.03 -11.97 17.16
CA LEU A 125 15.83 -12.74 17.45
C LEU A 125 14.86 -12.62 16.26
N VAL A 126 14.10 -13.68 16.00
CA VAL A 126 13.10 -13.70 14.94
C VAL A 126 11.74 -14.11 15.52
N VAL A 127 10.69 -13.42 15.13
CA VAL A 127 9.29 -13.81 15.38
C VAL A 127 8.74 -14.35 14.07
N ALA A 128 8.41 -15.62 14.03
CA ALA A 128 7.93 -16.35 12.86
C ALA A 128 6.44 -16.69 13.00
N GLU A 129 5.68 -16.56 11.90
CA GLU A 129 4.26 -16.88 11.90
C GLU A 129 3.99 -18.34 12.29
N ASP A 130 4.64 -19.25 11.59
CA ASP A 130 4.44 -20.69 11.72
C ASP A 130 5.75 -21.48 11.51
N MET A 131 5.66 -22.80 11.56
CA MET A 131 6.80 -23.68 11.34
C MET A 131 7.36 -23.61 9.91
N THR A 132 6.60 -23.11 8.92
CA THR A 132 7.10 -22.88 7.56
C THR A 132 8.09 -21.72 7.55
N GLN A 133 7.78 -20.64 8.26
CA GLN A 133 8.70 -19.52 8.40
C GLN A 133 9.91 -19.87 9.27
N VAL A 134 9.71 -20.65 10.34
CA VAL A 134 10.81 -21.20 11.15
C VAL A 134 11.79 -21.99 10.26
N ALA A 135 11.26 -22.85 9.39
CA ALA A 135 12.07 -23.67 8.48
C ALA A 135 12.93 -22.79 7.54
N LYS A 136 12.38 -21.68 6.99
CA LYS A 136 13.15 -20.73 6.14
C LYS A 136 14.34 -20.12 6.89
N VAL A 137 14.16 -19.77 8.16
CA VAL A 137 15.24 -19.23 8.99
C VAL A 137 16.30 -20.30 9.27
N LEU A 138 15.87 -21.50 9.70
CA LEU A 138 16.78 -22.58 10.06
C LEU A 138 17.52 -23.18 8.87
N GLU A 139 16.94 -23.16 7.66
CA GLU A 139 17.57 -23.63 6.44
C GLU A 139 18.91 -22.92 6.16
N GLN A 140 18.98 -21.62 6.43
CA GLN A 140 20.13 -20.77 6.15
C GLN A 140 21.01 -20.56 7.39
N HIS A 141 20.45 -20.66 8.62
CA HIS A 141 21.10 -20.33 9.88
C HIS A 141 21.30 -21.57 10.80
N GLN A 142 21.43 -22.76 10.23
CA GLN A 142 21.57 -24.00 11.02
C GLN A 142 22.82 -24.02 11.92
N LEU A 143 23.90 -23.35 11.51
CA LEU A 143 25.19 -23.33 12.21
C LEU A 143 25.58 -21.93 12.69
N ASP A 144 24.73 -20.93 12.49
CA ASP A 144 24.99 -19.55 12.85
C ASP A 144 24.38 -19.22 14.22
N ASP A 145 25.20 -18.73 15.13
CA ASP A 145 24.79 -18.31 16.47
C ASP A 145 24.24 -16.87 16.51
N ALA A 146 24.20 -16.16 15.38
CA ALA A 146 23.71 -14.77 15.31
C ALA A 146 22.24 -14.68 15.74
N ILE A 147 21.38 -15.60 15.27
CA ILE A 147 19.98 -15.69 15.69
C ILE A 147 19.86 -16.67 16.85
N THR A 148 19.76 -16.14 18.06
CA THR A 148 19.75 -16.93 19.29
C THR A 148 18.40 -17.56 19.61
N THR A 149 17.30 -16.98 19.12
CA THR A 149 15.93 -17.37 19.46
C THR A 149 14.99 -17.14 18.28
N ILE A 150 14.09 -18.08 18.05
CA ILE A 150 12.96 -17.97 17.13
C ILE A 150 11.67 -18.13 17.92
N VAL A 151 10.85 -17.08 18.01
CA VAL A 151 9.51 -17.12 18.61
C VAL A 151 8.53 -17.52 17.53
N VAL A 152 7.80 -18.60 17.70
CA VAL A 152 6.79 -19.04 16.72
C VAL A 152 5.38 -18.74 17.24
N MET A 153 4.59 -18.02 16.41
CA MET A 153 3.21 -17.64 16.77
C MET A 153 2.28 -18.87 16.73
N ASP A 154 2.34 -19.67 15.66
CA ASP A 154 1.57 -20.90 15.50
C ASP A 154 2.52 -22.11 15.41
N GLY A 155 2.97 -22.57 16.58
CA GLY A 155 3.91 -23.68 16.69
C GLY A 155 4.14 -24.09 18.13
N VAL A 156 5.12 -24.94 18.32
CA VAL A 156 5.50 -25.48 19.63
C VAL A 156 6.99 -25.24 19.91
N SER A 157 7.34 -25.10 21.17
CA SER A 157 8.74 -25.00 21.61
C SER A 157 9.49 -26.30 21.33
N ASP A 158 10.73 -26.19 20.84
CA ASP A 158 11.61 -27.34 20.63
C ASP A 158 12.58 -27.62 21.82
N GLY A 159 12.52 -26.76 22.83
CA GLY A 159 13.39 -26.80 23.99
C GLY A 159 14.83 -26.32 23.75
N ALA A 160 15.13 -25.83 22.56
CA ALA A 160 16.46 -25.32 22.19
C ALA A 160 16.39 -23.87 21.67
N ARG A 161 16.09 -23.71 20.38
CA ARG A 161 16.13 -22.40 19.68
C ARG A 161 14.74 -21.84 19.40
N VAL A 162 13.75 -22.71 19.23
CA VAL A 162 12.37 -22.33 18.96
C VAL A 162 11.55 -22.30 20.24
N ILE A 163 10.87 -21.19 20.49
CA ILE A 163 9.96 -21.03 21.63
C ILE A 163 8.57 -20.63 21.12
N SER A 164 7.52 -21.21 21.68
CA SER A 164 6.16 -20.84 21.35
C SER A 164 5.84 -19.42 21.82
N TRP A 165 4.88 -18.77 21.19
CA TRP A 165 4.40 -17.44 21.58
C TRP A 165 3.97 -17.40 23.05
N ASP A 166 3.20 -18.38 23.49
CA ASP A 166 2.68 -18.44 24.86
C ASP A 166 3.79 -18.65 25.88
N ASP A 167 4.76 -19.52 25.60
CA ASP A 167 5.92 -19.76 26.47
C ASP A 167 6.79 -18.53 26.56
N PHE A 168 7.00 -17.80 25.44
CA PHE A 168 7.76 -16.56 25.42
C PHE A 168 7.11 -15.47 26.28
N LEU A 169 5.78 -15.30 26.19
CA LEU A 169 5.05 -14.38 27.06
C LEU A 169 5.09 -14.80 28.54
N ALA A 170 5.04 -16.10 28.82
CA ALA A 170 5.15 -16.63 30.19
C ALA A 170 6.53 -16.35 30.79
N GLU A 171 7.62 -16.51 30.02
CA GLU A 171 8.97 -16.12 30.40
C GLU A 171 9.06 -14.63 30.76
N GLY A 172 8.49 -13.77 29.92
CA GLY A 172 8.45 -12.33 30.18
C GLY A 172 7.68 -11.95 31.45
N ARG A 173 6.55 -12.61 31.71
CA ARG A 173 5.79 -12.39 32.97
C ARG A 173 6.60 -12.80 34.20
N THR A 174 7.34 -13.89 34.11
CA THR A 174 8.24 -14.33 35.18
C THR A 174 9.33 -13.30 35.42
N TYR A 175 9.98 -12.83 34.36
CA TYR A 175 11.04 -11.83 34.47
C TYR A 175 10.53 -10.49 35.04
N LEU A 176 9.32 -10.05 34.68
CA LEU A 176 8.67 -8.87 35.27
C LEU A 176 8.42 -9.02 36.77
N GLY A 177 8.13 -10.24 37.25
CA GLY A 177 8.00 -10.51 38.68
C GLY A 177 9.28 -10.24 39.47
N GLU A 178 10.44 -10.48 38.86
CA GLU A 178 11.78 -10.25 39.43
C GLU A 178 12.30 -8.83 39.16
N HIS A 179 11.92 -8.25 38.01
CA HIS A 179 12.41 -6.96 37.52
C HIS A 179 11.25 -6.04 37.09
N PRO A 180 10.42 -5.54 38.01
CA PRO A 180 9.14 -4.88 37.69
C PRO A 180 9.26 -3.56 36.92
N THR A 181 10.41 -2.89 36.96
CA THR A 181 10.63 -1.60 36.25
C THR A 181 11.40 -1.75 34.93
N CYS A 182 11.91 -2.93 34.60
CA CYS A 182 12.85 -3.14 33.51
C CYS A 182 12.38 -2.58 32.16
N VAL A 183 11.08 -2.71 31.84
CA VAL A 183 10.50 -2.20 30.59
C VAL A 183 10.30 -0.68 30.65
N ASP A 184 9.84 -0.15 31.80
CA ASP A 184 9.63 1.30 31.96
C ASP A 184 10.96 2.05 31.94
N ASP A 185 12.04 1.47 32.51
CA ASP A 185 13.39 2.01 32.45
C ASP A 185 13.89 2.09 30.99
N LYS A 186 13.61 1.06 30.18
CA LYS A 186 13.94 1.09 28.74
C LYS A 186 13.14 2.12 27.97
N VAL A 187 11.82 2.23 28.23
CA VAL A 187 10.98 3.26 27.61
C VAL A 187 11.49 4.66 27.95
N ALA A 188 11.87 4.91 29.20
CA ALA A 188 12.44 6.19 29.65
C ALA A 188 13.81 6.51 29.02
N PHE A 189 14.61 5.49 28.75
CA PHE A 189 15.93 5.62 28.12
C PHE A 189 15.84 5.85 26.61
N THR A 190 14.80 5.31 25.94
CA THR A 190 14.66 5.37 24.49
C THR A 190 14.26 6.77 24.01
N THR A 191 15.05 7.34 23.11
CA THR A 191 14.86 8.68 22.56
C THR A 191 14.43 8.64 21.09
N ARG A 192 14.10 9.82 20.56
CA ARG A 192 13.72 10.02 19.14
C ARG A 192 14.82 9.60 18.16
N ASP A 193 16.09 9.65 18.60
CA ASP A 193 17.25 9.37 17.75
C ASP A 193 17.58 7.89 17.64
N HIS A 194 17.06 7.05 18.53
CA HIS A 194 17.23 5.61 18.44
C HIS A 194 16.47 5.01 17.27
N LEU A 195 17.05 3.96 16.68
CA LEU A 195 16.46 3.19 15.61
C LEU A 195 15.18 2.50 16.10
N ALA A 196 14.08 2.65 15.35
CA ALA A 196 12.81 1.98 15.62
C ALA A 196 12.54 0.84 14.65
N THR A 197 12.92 1.02 13.38
CA THR A 197 12.52 0.08 12.32
C THR A 197 13.55 0.03 11.22
N LEU A 198 13.81 -1.18 10.72
CA LEU A 198 14.44 -1.46 9.42
C LEU A 198 13.39 -2.05 8.49
N ILE A 199 13.07 -1.35 7.42
CA ILE A 199 12.13 -1.83 6.41
C ILE A 199 12.89 -2.03 5.10
N TYR A 200 12.93 -3.28 4.63
CA TYR A 200 13.62 -3.61 3.40
C TYR A 200 12.75 -3.33 2.20
N THR A 201 13.24 -2.46 1.31
CA THR A 201 12.57 -2.12 0.05
C THR A 201 13.27 -2.81 -1.10
N SER A 202 12.48 -3.46 -1.96
CA SER A 202 13.00 -4.04 -3.21
C SER A 202 13.35 -2.90 -4.17
N GLY A 203 14.63 -2.58 -4.29
CA GLY A 203 15.11 -1.69 -5.35
C GLY A 203 14.82 -2.28 -6.74
N THR A 204 14.66 -1.43 -7.74
CA THR A 204 14.40 -1.87 -9.13
C THR A 204 15.58 -2.61 -9.76
N THR A 205 16.76 -2.60 -9.15
CA THR A 205 18.02 -3.02 -9.78
C THR A 205 18.96 -3.90 -8.92
N GLY A 206 18.50 -4.48 -7.80
CA GLY A 206 19.42 -5.23 -6.95
C GLY A 206 18.80 -5.87 -5.70
N ARG A 207 19.65 -6.22 -4.74
CA ARG A 207 19.23 -6.71 -3.43
C ARG A 207 18.42 -5.64 -2.68
N PRO A 208 17.47 -6.03 -1.81
CA PRO A 208 16.70 -5.10 -1.00
C PRO A 208 17.61 -4.19 -0.16
N LYS A 209 17.20 -2.93 0.02
CA LYS A 209 17.91 -1.95 0.87
C LYS A 209 17.12 -1.74 2.15
N GLY A 210 17.78 -1.83 3.30
CA GLY A 210 17.19 -1.58 4.61
C GLY A 210 17.05 -0.08 4.89
N VAL A 211 15.83 0.43 4.91
CA VAL A 211 15.53 1.83 5.26
C VAL A 211 15.53 1.98 6.78
N ARG A 212 16.38 2.87 7.29
CA ARG A 212 16.52 3.14 8.74
C ARG A 212 15.56 4.22 9.17
N LEU A 213 14.55 3.86 9.95
CA LEU A 213 13.58 4.81 10.51
C LEU A 213 13.72 4.88 12.04
N LYS A 214 14.02 6.07 12.53
CA LYS A 214 14.12 6.38 13.96
C LYS A 214 12.75 6.48 14.62
N HIS A 215 12.67 6.33 15.94
CA HIS A 215 11.45 6.58 16.70
C HIS A 215 10.87 7.97 16.42
N GLY A 216 11.73 8.97 16.29
CA GLY A 216 11.34 10.35 15.99
C GLY A 216 10.59 10.51 14.67
N ALA A 217 10.94 9.73 13.64
CA ALA A 217 10.27 9.80 12.34
C ALA A 217 8.79 9.38 12.46
N TRP A 218 8.51 8.28 13.14
CA TRP A 218 7.15 7.78 13.38
C TRP A 218 6.34 8.70 14.32
N ALA A 219 6.98 9.19 15.39
CA ALA A 219 6.33 10.09 16.33
C ALA A 219 5.97 11.43 15.66
N TYR A 220 6.91 12.02 14.90
CA TYR A 220 6.68 13.24 14.13
C TYR A 220 5.57 13.06 13.10
N LEU A 221 5.60 11.95 12.33
CA LEU A 221 4.55 11.63 11.37
C LEU A 221 3.17 11.64 12.02
N SER A 222 3.05 11.00 13.19
CA SER A 222 1.77 10.88 13.89
C SER A 222 1.25 12.23 14.38
N GLU A 223 2.12 13.10 14.89
CA GLU A 223 1.75 14.48 15.29
C GLU A 223 1.38 15.33 14.08
N SER A 224 2.13 15.21 12.98
CA SER A 224 1.89 15.96 11.75
C SER A 224 0.53 15.63 11.12
N VAL A 225 0.22 14.33 10.97
CA VAL A 225 -1.07 13.89 10.39
C VAL A 225 -2.26 14.21 11.32
N GLU A 226 -2.06 14.28 12.64
CA GLU A 226 -3.11 14.73 13.57
C GLU A 226 -3.64 16.12 13.22
N LEU A 227 -2.77 17.03 12.82
CA LEU A 227 -3.16 18.39 12.43
C LEU A 227 -4.04 18.45 11.18
N MET A 228 -4.11 17.36 10.39
CA MET A 228 -4.98 17.27 9.23
C MET A 228 -6.42 16.87 9.57
N ASN A 229 -6.69 16.45 10.80
CA ASN A 229 -8.02 16.02 11.27
C ASN A 229 -8.69 14.94 10.40
N LEU A 230 -7.90 14.03 9.83
CA LEU A 230 -8.40 12.98 8.95
C LEU A 230 -9.09 11.84 9.72
N VAL A 231 -8.63 11.56 10.92
CA VAL A 231 -9.03 10.38 11.71
C VAL A 231 -9.31 10.79 13.15
N THR A 232 -10.40 10.29 13.70
CA THR A 232 -10.81 10.54 15.10
C THR A 232 -10.95 9.22 15.88
N SER A 233 -10.94 9.29 17.20
CA SER A 233 -10.96 8.11 18.08
C SER A 233 -12.24 7.27 18.01
N ASP A 234 -13.35 7.81 17.50
CA ASP A 234 -14.62 7.10 17.33
C ASP A 234 -14.64 6.16 16.13
N LEU A 235 -13.65 6.26 15.23
CA LEU A 235 -13.59 5.47 14.00
C LEU A 235 -13.16 4.03 14.27
N LEU A 236 -13.54 3.15 13.34
CA LEU A 236 -13.08 1.76 13.25
C LEU A 236 -12.35 1.58 11.92
N SER A 237 -11.06 1.24 11.99
CA SER A 237 -10.24 0.87 10.84
C SER A 237 -10.34 -0.62 10.56
N PHE A 238 -10.26 -1.02 9.28
CA PHE A 238 -9.93 -2.39 8.92
C PHE A 238 -8.51 -2.45 8.34
N LEU A 239 -7.60 -3.06 9.09
CA LEU A 239 -6.18 -3.18 8.77
C LEU A 239 -5.86 -4.58 8.24
N TRP A 240 -5.75 -4.67 6.94
CA TRP A 240 -5.35 -5.86 6.18
C TRP A 240 -4.01 -5.67 5.45
N LEU A 241 -3.55 -4.41 5.33
CA LEU A 241 -2.27 -4.08 4.70
C LEU A 241 -1.11 -4.79 5.41
N PRO A 242 -0.09 -5.27 4.66
CA PRO A 242 1.08 -5.90 5.27
C PRO A 242 1.75 -4.97 6.29
N LEU A 243 1.90 -5.44 7.52
CA LEU A 243 2.65 -4.72 8.57
C LEU A 243 4.16 -4.74 8.30
N SER A 244 4.61 -5.64 7.44
CA SER A 244 5.98 -5.64 6.89
C SER A 244 6.24 -4.46 5.95
N HIS A 245 5.19 -3.77 5.48
CA HIS A 245 5.28 -2.56 4.68
C HIS A 245 5.04 -1.32 5.54
N SER A 246 5.77 -0.25 5.26
CA SER A 246 5.65 1.02 5.97
C SER A 246 4.22 1.57 6.03
N PHE A 247 3.38 1.33 5.01
CA PHE A 247 1.98 1.78 4.99
C PHE A 247 1.12 1.07 6.05
N GLY A 248 1.25 -0.25 6.21
CA GLY A 248 0.57 -0.97 7.29
C GLY A 248 1.07 -0.52 8.67
N LYS A 249 2.40 -0.36 8.81
CA LYS A 249 3.02 0.06 10.06
C LYS A 249 2.63 1.49 10.47
N SER A 250 2.50 2.43 9.53
CA SER A 250 2.03 3.79 9.84
C SER A 250 0.62 3.80 10.44
N MET A 251 -0.26 2.88 9.99
CA MET A 251 -1.60 2.74 10.57
C MET A 251 -1.59 2.32 12.03
N MET A 252 -0.61 1.51 12.45
CA MET A 252 -0.39 1.18 13.86
C MET A 252 0.06 2.40 14.68
N ALA A 253 1.01 3.18 14.15
CA ALA A 253 1.45 4.42 14.81
C ALA A 253 0.29 5.42 14.98
N PHE A 254 -0.53 5.59 13.94
CA PHE A 254 -1.73 6.43 14.00
C PHE A 254 -2.76 5.91 15.00
N GLN A 255 -2.98 4.59 15.06
CA GLN A 255 -3.88 3.98 16.03
C GLN A 255 -3.46 4.29 17.46
N VAL A 256 -2.17 4.14 17.78
CA VAL A 256 -1.64 4.47 19.10
C VAL A 256 -1.82 5.96 19.40
N LYS A 257 -1.53 6.84 18.45
CA LYS A 257 -1.66 8.29 18.62
C LYS A 257 -3.11 8.73 18.81
N TYR A 258 -4.03 8.29 17.95
CA TYR A 258 -5.40 8.81 17.90
C TYR A 258 -6.39 7.98 18.71
N GLY A 259 -6.07 6.71 18.99
CA GLY A 259 -6.89 5.83 19.81
C GLY A 259 -8.13 5.28 19.11
N PHE A 260 -8.19 5.29 17.77
CA PHE A 260 -9.25 4.63 17.04
C PHE A 260 -9.13 3.10 17.15
N ARG A 261 -10.27 2.42 16.97
CA ARG A 261 -10.32 0.95 16.99
C ARG A 261 -9.81 0.37 15.68
N THR A 262 -9.16 -0.78 15.74
CA THR A 262 -8.65 -1.48 14.56
C THR A 262 -9.10 -2.94 14.53
N ALA A 263 -9.81 -3.33 13.47
CA ALA A 263 -9.98 -4.72 13.12
C ALA A 263 -8.78 -5.16 12.28
N ILE A 264 -8.07 -6.21 12.70
CA ILE A 264 -6.83 -6.64 12.07
C ILE A 264 -6.94 -8.06 11.53
N ASP A 265 -6.76 -8.24 10.21
CA ASP A 265 -6.68 -9.53 9.51
C ASP A 265 -6.06 -9.34 8.13
N GLY A 266 -4.86 -9.88 7.91
CA GLY A 266 -4.09 -9.74 6.66
C GLY A 266 -4.47 -10.70 5.53
N ARG A 267 -5.46 -11.55 5.72
CA ARG A 267 -5.89 -12.53 4.71
C ARG A 267 -6.69 -11.87 3.60
N ILE A 268 -6.05 -11.71 2.44
CA ILE A 268 -6.60 -10.94 1.29
C ILE A 268 -7.87 -11.59 0.73
N ASP A 269 -7.98 -12.91 0.74
CA ASP A 269 -9.15 -13.68 0.30
C ASP A 269 -10.37 -13.47 1.21
N ARG A 270 -10.15 -13.07 2.47
CA ARG A 270 -11.19 -12.80 3.47
C ARG A 270 -11.66 -11.35 3.53
N ILE A 271 -11.06 -10.43 2.78
CA ILE A 271 -11.39 -8.99 2.86
C ILE A 271 -12.89 -8.73 2.70
N THR A 272 -13.53 -9.34 1.69
CA THR A 272 -14.95 -9.10 1.40
C THR A 272 -15.87 -9.62 2.52
N GLU A 273 -15.56 -10.77 3.08
CA GLU A 273 -16.27 -11.38 4.19
C GLU A 273 -16.11 -10.54 5.46
N ASN A 274 -14.86 -10.18 5.76
CA ASN A 274 -14.51 -9.37 6.92
C ASN A 274 -15.12 -7.97 6.89
N LEU A 275 -15.23 -7.34 5.72
CA LEU A 275 -15.92 -6.05 5.59
C LEU A 275 -17.38 -6.12 6.04
N ALA A 276 -18.08 -7.22 5.72
CA ALA A 276 -19.47 -7.41 6.14
C ALA A 276 -19.62 -7.64 7.66
N ILE A 277 -18.62 -8.28 8.30
CA ILE A 277 -18.60 -8.55 9.74
C ILE A 277 -18.17 -7.30 10.52
N VAL A 278 -17.02 -6.73 10.16
CA VAL A 278 -16.37 -5.62 10.85
C VAL A 278 -17.13 -4.30 10.67
N LYS A 279 -17.67 -4.06 9.49
CA LYS A 279 -18.35 -2.81 9.12
C LYS A 279 -17.52 -1.56 9.44
N PRO A 280 -16.30 -1.43 8.90
CA PRO A 280 -15.37 -0.39 9.27
C PRO A 280 -15.88 1.00 8.88
N SER A 281 -15.39 2.03 9.59
CA SER A 281 -15.64 3.44 9.26
C SER A 281 -14.71 3.93 8.16
N PHE A 282 -13.49 3.40 8.10
CA PHE A 282 -12.52 3.70 7.05
C PHE A 282 -11.58 2.52 6.79
N MET A 283 -10.95 2.54 5.63
CA MET A 283 -9.97 1.52 5.23
C MET A 283 -8.92 2.14 4.30
N CYS A 284 -7.67 1.74 4.51
CA CYS A 284 -6.60 2.01 3.57
C CYS A 284 -6.41 0.80 2.65
N ALA A 285 -6.20 1.04 1.35
CA ALA A 285 -6.01 -0.03 0.39
C ALA A 285 -5.09 0.41 -0.77
N VAL A 286 -4.61 -0.58 -1.53
CA VAL A 286 -3.89 -0.32 -2.79
C VAL A 286 -4.87 -0.21 -3.95
N PRO A 287 -4.53 0.47 -5.07
CA PRO A 287 -5.40 0.70 -6.22
C PRO A 287 -6.09 -0.57 -6.73
N ARG A 288 -5.37 -1.69 -6.79
CA ARG A 288 -5.88 -2.97 -7.29
C ARG A 288 -7.16 -3.45 -6.59
N ILE A 289 -7.33 -3.17 -5.31
CA ILE A 289 -8.56 -3.54 -4.57
C ILE A 289 -9.75 -2.76 -5.12
N PHE A 290 -9.60 -1.47 -5.34
CA PHE A 290 -10.66 -0.61 -5.91
C PHE A 290 -11.00 -1.01 -7.34
N GLU A 291 -10.00 -1.29 -8.15
CA GLU A 291 -10.16 -1.75 -9.53
C GLU A 291 -10.87 -3.11 -9.59
N LYS A 292 -10.49 -4.06 -8.73
CA LYS A 292 -11.12 -5.38 -8.62
C LYS A 292 -12.60 -5.26 -8.19
N VAL A 293 -12.90 -4.45 -7.19
CA VAL A 293 -14.30 -4.20 -6.75
C VAL A 293 -15.12 -3.60 -7.90
N ARG A 294 -14.58 -2.58 -8.58
CA ARG A 294 -15.25 -1.96 -9.73
C ARG A 294 -15.45 -2.96 -10.88
N ALA A 295 -14.42 -3.71 -11.24
CA ALA A 295 -14.50 -4.73 -12.29
C ALA A 295 -15.55 -5.78 -11.96
N ALA A 296 -15.61 -6.29 -10.73
CA ALA A 296 -16.60 -7.27 -10.29
C ALA A 296 -18.04 -6.76 -10.46
N VAL A 297 -18.30 -5.48 -10.22
CA VAL A 297 -19.61 -4.86 -10.45
C VAL A 297 -19.92 -4.71 -11.94
N LEU A 298 -18.92 -4.36 -12.76
CA LEU A 298 -19.09 -4.13 -14.20
C LEU A 298 -19.22 -5.44 -15.01
N THR A 299 -18.60 -6.54 -14.56
CA THR A 299 -18.53 -7.81 -15.30
C THR A 299 -19.32 -8.95 -14.65
N GLY A 300 -19.80 -8.78 -13.42
CA GLY A 300 -20.55 -9.78 -12.67
C GLY A 300 -21.94 -10.06 -13.26
N ASP A 301 -22.63 -11.08 -12.75
CA ASP A 301 -23.96 -11.48 -13.22
C ASP A 301 -24.99 -10.36 -13.13
N THR A 302 -24.80 -9.42 -12.19
CA THR A 302 -25.63 -8.21 -12.05
C THR A 302 -25.41 -7.18 -13.17
N SER A 303 -24.40 -7.35 -14.04
CA SER A 303 -24.14 -6.47 -15.19
C SER A 303 -24.99 -6.80 -16.41
N LYS A 304 -25.69 -7.95 -16.40
CA LYS A 304 -26.47 -8.46 -17.52
C LYS A 304 -27.97 -8.20 -17.34
N GLY A 305 -28.73 -8.22 -18.45
CA GLY A 305 -30.16 -8.10 -18.45
C GLY A 305 -30.68 -6.78 -17.87
N ILE A 306 -31.83 -6.83 -17.20
CA ILE A 306 -32.50 -5.65 -16.61
C ILE A 306 -31.65 -5.05 -15.46
N GLN A 307 -31.03 -5.89 -14.64
CA GLN A 307 -30.20 -5.44 -13.53
C GLN A 307 -28.99 -4.62 -14.03
N GLY A 308 -28.34 -5.08 -15.10
CA GLY A 308 -27.23 -4.35 -15.71
C GLY A 308 -27.68 -3.00 -16.29
N LYS A 309 -28.83 -2.93 -16.93
CA LYS A 309 -29.39 -1.66 -17.42
C LYS A 309 -29.69 -0.68 -16.28
N ILE A 310 -30.23 -1.18 -15.15
CA ILE A 310 -30.51 -0.37 -13.96
C ILE A 310 -29.20 0.13 -13.35
N ALA A 311 -28.18 -0.73 -13.22
CA ALA A 311 -26.87 -0.34 -12.71
C ALA A 311 -26.22 0.73 -13.60
N HIS A 312 -26.22 0.54 -14.92
CA HIS A 312 -25.68 1.51 -15.87
C HIS A 312 -26.39 2.87 -15.78
N TRP A 313 -27.74 2.84 -15.72
CA TRP A 313 -28.54 4.05 -15.51
C TRP A 313 -28.20 4.74 -14.18
N ALA A 314 -28.06 3.99 -13.09
CA ALA A 314 -27.75 4.54 -11.78
C ALA A 314 -26.39 5.24 -11.78
N PHE A 315 -25.36 4.62 -12.36
CA PHE A 315 -24.04 5.25 -12.48
C PHE A 315 -24.07 6.49 -13.39
N ALA A 316 -24.82 6.48 -14.50
CA ALA A 316 -25.00 7.66 -15.33
C ALA A 316 -25.64 8.84 -14.56
N VAL A 317 -26.61 8.55 -13.67
CA VAL A 317 -27.20 9.54 -12.77
C VAL A 317 -26.19 9.99 -11.72
N GLY A 318 -25.44 9.04 -11.12
CA GLY A 318 -24.39 9.31 -10.14
C GLY A 318 -23.32 10.25 -10.67
N TYR A 319 -22.80 10.00 -11.88
CA TYR A 319 -21.82 10.88 -12.53
C TYR A 319 -22.34 12.31 -12.72
N LYS A 320 -23.61 12.48 -13.12
CA LYS A 320 -24.23 13.81 -13.25
C LYS A 320 -24.39 14.52 -11.91
N ALA A 321 -24.46 13.79 -10.81
CA ALA A 321 -24.56 14.34 -9.46
C ALA A 321 -23.20 14.78 -8.87
N ILE A 322 -22.07 14.30 -9.41
CA ILE A 322 -20.73 14.59 -8.88
C ILE A 322 -20.46 16.09 -8.72
N PRO A 323 -20.62 16.98 -9.72
CA PRO A 323 -20.30 18.39 -9.57
C PRO A 323 -21.06 19.07 -8.43
N TYR A 324 -22.36 18.78 -8.31
CA TYR A 324 -23.19 19.34 -7.24
C TYR A 324 -22.75 18.89 -5.85
N ARG A 325 -22.33 17.62 -5.72
CA ARG A 325 -21.87 17.06 -4.45
C ARG A 325 -20.48 17.58 -4.06
N LEU A 326 -19.56 17.71 -5.02
CA LEU A 326 -18.23 18.29 -4.78
C LEU A 326 -18.33 19.76 -4.37
N GLU A 327 -19.17 20.53 -5.06
CA GLU A 327 -19.37 21.94 -4.77
C GLU A 327 -20.36 22.20 -3.60
N LYS A 328 -20.87 21.13 -2.97
CA LYS A 328 -21.86 21.18 -1.88
C LYS A 328 -23.10 22.01 -2.26
N LYS A 329 -23.44 22.02 -3.57
CA LYS A 329 -24.58 22.73 -4.13
C LYS A 329 -25.85 21.87 -4.19
N GLN A 330 -27.01 22.52 -4.17
CA GLN A 330 -28.30 21.83 -4.32
C GLN A 330 -28.44 21.29 -5.75
N MET A 331 -28.75 19.99 -5.87
CA MET A 331 -29.05 19.38 -7.17
C MET A 331 -30.38 19.89 -7.73
N PRO A 332 -30.54 20.01 -9.07
CA PRO A 332 -31.85 20.18 -9.70
C PRO A 332 -32.84 19.11 -9.22
N ALA A 333 -34.08 19.50 -8.93
CA ALA A 333 -35.09 18.61 -8.30
C ALA A 333 -35.24 17.25 -9.00
N MET A 334 -35.28 17.24 -10.34
CA MET A 334 -35.39 15.99 -11.14
C MET A 334 -34.15 15.11 -11.00
N LEU A 335 -32.93 15.71 -10.97
CA LEU A 335 -31.69 14.97 -10.76
C LEU A 335 -31.64 14.41 -9.33
N GLY A 336 -32.03 15.19 -8.33
CA GLY A 336 -32.09 14.74 -6.94
C GLY A 336 -33.04 13.58 -6.73
N LEU A 337 -34.22 13.60 -7.37
CA LEU A 337 -35.17 12.48 -7.32
C LEU A 337 -34.60 11.22 -7.96
N ARG A 338 -34.00 11.34 -9.17
CA ARG A 338 -33.35 10.23 -9.86
C ARG A 338 -32.18 9.68 -9.07
N PHE A 339 -31.39 10.53 -8.43
CA PHE A 339 -30.26 10.11 -7.58
C PHE A 339 -30.73 9.32 -6.36
N LYS A 340 -31.80 9.77 -5.66
CA LYS A 340 -32.39 9.02 -4.55
C LYS A 340 -32.87 7.62 -5.00
N LEU A 341 -33.46 7.52 -6.19
CA LEU A 341 -33.90 6.24 -6.75
C LEU A 341 -32.70 5.33 -7.11
N ALA A 342 -31.65 5.89 -7.75
CA ALA A 342 -30.42 5.19 -8.05
C ALA A 342 -29.72 4.69 -6.79
N ASP A 343 -29.70 5.52 -5.75
CA ASP A 343 -29.15 5.17 -4.44
C ASP A 343 -29.88 3.96 -3.83
N LYS A 344 -31.21 4.01 -3.76
CA LYS A 344 -32.04 2.92 -3.20
C LYS A 344 -31.90 1.61 -3.96
N LEU A 345 -31.80 1.65 -5.30
CA LEU A 345 -31.79 0.45 -6.14
C LEU A 345 -30.41 -0.18 -6.29
N VAL A 346 -29.34 0.62 -6.28
CA VAL A 346 -27.98 0.18 -6.65
C VAL A 346 -26.94 0.56 -5.59
N PHE A 347 -26.82 1.86 -5.26
CA PHE A 347 -25.66 2.34 -4.49
C PHE A 347 -25.69 1.90 -3.02
N SER A 348 -26.86 1.87 -2.38
CA SER A 348 -26.99 1.35 -1.01
C SER A 348 -26.51 -0.11 -0.92
N LYS A 349 -26.87 -0.95 -1.91
CA LYS A 349 -26.46 -2.36 -1.95
C LYS A 349 -24.95 -2.52 -2.14
N LEU A 350 -24.33 -1.62 -2.94
CA LEU A 350 -22.88 -1.61 -3.09
C LEU A 350 -22.20 -1.23 -1.78
N ARG A 351 -22.68 -0.18 -1.11
CA ARG A 351 -22.15 0.23 0.20
C ARG A 351 -22.35 -0.86 1.26
N GLU A 352 -23.49 -1.54 1.28
CA GLU A 352 -23.76 -2.67 2.19
C GLU A 352 -22.74 -3.81 2.01
N LYS A 353 -22.38 -4.15 0.76
CA LYS A 353 -21.34 -5.15 0.47
C LYS A 353 -19.95 -4.74 0.98
N MET A 354 -19.73 -3.44 1.15
CA MET A 354 -18.50 -2.89 1.72
C MET A 354 -18.63 -2.61 3.23
N GLY A 355 -19.59 -3.25 3.90
CA GLY A 355 -19.81 -3.12 5.35
C GLY A 355 -20.84 -2.07 5.78
N GLY A 356 -21.27 -1.17 4.89
CA GLY A 356 -22.35 -0.20 5.12
C GLY A 356 -21.96 1.06 5.90
N ASN A 357 -20.84 1.07 6.62
CA ASN A 357 -20.43 2.17 7.51
C ASN A 357 -19.23 3.00 7.02
N ILE A 358 -18.67 2.66 5.86
CA ILE A 358 -17.48 3.35 5.34
C ILE A 358 -17.78 4.82 5.09
N LYS A 359 -17.08 5.71 5.80
CA LYS A 359 -17.10 7.16 5.61
C LYS A 359 -16.17 7.55 4.45
N PHE A 360 -14.96 7.00 4.44
CA PHE A 360 -13.96 7.21 3.39
C PHE A 360 -12.98 6.04 3.28
N MET A 361 -12.25 6.00 2.17
CA MET A 361 -11.14 5.08 1.95
C MET A 361 -9.94 5.85 1.42
N ILE A 362 -8.73 5.39 1.74
CA ILE A 362 -7.49 5.98 1.26
C ILE A 362 -6.78 4.97 0.37
N SER A 363 -6.53 5.36 -0.87
CA SER A 363 -5.69 4.62 -1.81
C SER A 363 -4.24 5.09 -1.72
N GLY A 364 -3.30 4.18 -1.54
CA GLY A 364 -1.88 4.50 -1.45
C GLY A 364 -0.99 3.46 -2.12
N ALA A 365 0.33 3.68 -2.05
CA ALA A 365 1.39 2.84 -2.60
C ALA A 365 1.51 2.79 -4.13
N ALA A 366 0.49 3.20 -4.89
CA ALA A 366 0.51 3.39 -6.33
C ALA A 366 -0.60 4.35 -6.76
N LYS A 367 -0.55 4.85 -7.99
CA LYS A 367 -1.53 5.80 -8.54
C LYS A 367 -2.88 5.13 -8.79
N LEU A 368 -3.96 5.76 -8.34
CA LEU A 368 -5.33 5.36 -8.65
C LEU A 368 -5.89 6.24 -9.77
N SER A 369 -6.51 5.62 -10.79
CA SER A 369 -7.14 6.40 -11.86
C SER A 369 -8.26 7.29 -11.32
N PRO A 370 -8.30 8.60 -11.71
CA PRO A 370 -9.40 9.49 -11.37
C PRO A 370 -10.77 8.97 -11.81
N GLN A 371 -10.82 8.13 -12.84
CA GLN A 371 -12.08 7.50 -13.29
C GLN A 371 -12.60 6.49 -12.26
N VAL A 372 -11.70 5.74 -11.62
CA VAL A 372 -12.06 4.81 -10.54
C VAL A 372 -12.55 5.58 -9.32
N GLN A 373 -11.85 6.65 -8.92
CA GLN A 373 -12.28 7.53 -7.82
C GLN A 373 -13.69 8.10 -8.08
N LYS A 374 -13.93 8.66 -9.27
CA LYS A 374 -15.25 9.20 -9.68
C LYS A 374 -16.33 8.12 -9.69
N TRP A 375 -15.99 6.87 -10.05
CA TRP A 375 -16.93 5.77 -10.03
C TRP A 375 -17.41 5.46 -8.60
N PHE A 376 -16.49 5.35 -7.65
CA PHE A 376 -16.84 5.16 -6.25
C PHE A 376 -17.61 6.36 -5.69
N TYR A 377 -17.17 7.57 -6.01
CA TYR A 377 -17.83 8.79 -5.56
C TYR A 377 -19.27 8.91 -6.09
N ALA A 378 -19.51 8.51 -7.33
CA ALA A 378 -20.87 8.43 -7.90
C ALA A 378 -21.78 7.52 -7.06
N ALA A 379 -21.25 6.44 -6.52
CA ALA A 379 -21.95 5.49 -5.65
C ALA A 379 -22.01 5.91 -4.16
N GLY A 380 -21.48 7.08 -3.81
CA GLY A 380 -21.49 7.57 -2.43
C GLY A 380 -20.37 7.04 -1.56
N ILE A 381 -19.33 6.45 -2.17
CA ILE A 381 -18.12 5.97 -1.49
C ILE A 381 -16.98 6.94 -1.83
N ILE A 382 -16.39 7.56 -0.81
CA ILE A 382 -15.28 8.50 -0.99
C ILE A 382 -13.97 7.71 -0.98
N VAL A 383 -13.23 7.79 -2.09
CA VAL A 383 -11.87 7.23 -2.19
C VAL A 383 -10.95 8.38 -2.54
N VAL A 384 -10.01 8.66 -1.64
CA VAL A 384 -8.97 9.68 -1.82
C VAL A 384 -7.60 9.03 -1.96
N GLU A 385 -6.63 9.76 -2.53
CA GLU A 385 -5.27 9.27 -2.64
C GLU A 385 -4.37 9.80 -1.52
N GLY A 386 -3.43 8.95 -1.07
CA GLY A 386 -2.29 9.33 -0.26
C GLY A 386 -1.00 8.93 -0.97
N TYR A 387 0.05 9.70 -0.75
CA TYR A 387 1.37 9.51 -1.32
C TYR A 387 2.44 9.48 -0.24
N GLY A 388 3.42 8.64 -0.47
CA GLY A 388 4.61 8.58 0.36
C GLY A 388 5.51 7.40 0.03
N LEU A 389 6.66 7.40 0.68
CA LEU A 389 7.72 6.42 0.50
C LEU A 389 8.17 5.90 1.86
N THR A 390 8.69 4.68 1.86
CA THR A 390 9.28 4.08 3.07
C THR A 390 10.38 4.97 3.64
N GLU A 391 11.18 5.56 2.77
CA GLU A 391 12.29 6.47 3.08
C GLU A 391 11.86 7.79 3.75
N ALA A 392 10.56 8.09 3.76
CA ALA A 392 10.00 9.26 4.42
C ALA A 392 8.79 8.88 5.31
N ALA A 393 8.90 7.76 6.04
CA ALA A 393 7.92 7.21 6.98
C ALA A 393 6.49 7.10 6.40
N THR A 394 6.37 6.91 5.10
CA THR A 394 5.18 6.49 4.33
C THR A 394 4.20 7.58 3.96
N VAL A 395 3.73 8.44 4.85
CA VAL A 395 2.67 9.42 4.52
C VAL A 395 3.28 10.81 4.40
N ASN A 396 3.38 11.31 3.17
CA ASN A 396 3.99 12.61 2.89
C ASN A 396 2.98 13.60 2.30
N ALA A 397 1.95 13.09 1.62
CA ALA A 397 0.80 13.89 1.20
C ALA A 397 -0.48 13.05 1.27
N VAL A 398 -1.60 13.67 1.55
CA VAL A 398 -2.91 13.00 1.55
C VAL A 398 -4.01 13.96 1.14
N ASN A 399 -4.93 13.47 0.32
CA ASN A 399 -6.08 14.20 -0.14
C ASN A 399 -7.20 14.12 0.92
N HIS A 400 -7.88 15.22 1.19
CA HIS A 400 -8.88 15.29 2.25
C HIS A 400 -10.23 14.77 1.76
N TYR A 401 -10.82 13.83 2.51
CA TYR A 401 -12.08 13.20 2.13
C TYR A 401 -13.31 14.13 2.20
N GLU A 402 -13.25 15.21 2.97
CA GLU A 402 -14.34 16.20 3.06
C GLU A 402 -14.38 17.16 1.86
N ASP A 403 -13.23 17.32 1.17
CA ASP A 403 -13.11 18.15 -0.03
C ASP A 403 -12.23 17.45 -1.09
N PRO A 404 -12.66 16.28 -1.60
CA PRO A 404 -11.82 15.42 -2.43
C PRO A 404 -11.54 16.02 -3.80
N VAL A 405 -10.27 16.03 -4.20
CA VAL A 405 -9.81 16.41 -5.54
C VAL A 405 -9.28 15.18 -6.25
N PHE A 406 -9.90 14.78 -7.35
CA PHE A 406 -9.53 13.55 -8.05
C PHE A 406 -8.28 13.72 -8.91
N GLY A 407 -7.36 12.75 -8.82
CA GLY A 407 -6.14 12.72 -9.63
C GLY A 407 -4.96 13.48 -9.04
N CYS A 408 -5.06 13.93 -7.79
CA CYS A 408 -3.94 14.43 -7.01
C CYS A 408 -3.82 13.66 -5.68
N VAL A 409 -2.65 13.74 -5.08
CA VAL A 409 -2.40 13.12 -3.76
C VAL A 409 -2.69 14.07 -2.60
N GLY A 410 -3.21 15.26 -2.88
CA GLY A 410 -3.64 16.24 -1.90
C GLY A 410 -2.53 17.17 -1.40
N THR A 411 -2.67 17.63 -0.16
CA THR A 411 -1.68 18.50 0.49
C THR A 411 -0.60 17.67 1.17
N THR A 412 0.62 18.20 1.22
CA THR A 412 1.68 17.62 2.06
C THR A 412 1.30 17.68 3.53
N ILE A 413 1.82 16.74 4.32
CA ILE A 413 1.61 16.76 5.77
C ILE A 413 2.19 18.05 6.37
N PRO A 414 1.56 18.62 7.40
CA PRO A 414 2.07 19.80 8.10
C PRO A 414 3.52 19.63 8.55
N GLY A 415 4.34 20.66 8.34
CA GLY A 415 5.76 20.62 8.69
C GLY A 415 6.65 19.82 7.74
N LEU A 416 6.15 19.32 6.62
CA LEU A 416 6.97 18.75 5.54
C LEU A 416 7.33 19.84 4.54
N GLU A 417 8.61 20.10 4.38
CA GLU A 417 9.10 20.96 3.29
C GLU A 417 9.10 20.17 1.98
N VAL A 418 8.52 20.77 0.93
CA VAL A 418 8.48 20.21 -0.41
C VAL A 418 9.09 21.18 -1.41
N LYS A 419 9.89 20.67 -2.33
CA LYS A 419 10.48 21.41 -3.44
C LYS A 419 10.36 20.58 -4.71
N ILE A 420 10.05 21.22 -5.81
CA ILE A 420 10.11 20.60 -7.14
C ILE A 420 11.41 21.07 -7.79
N ALA A 421 12.29 20.13 -8.11
CA ALA A 421 13.55 20.40 -8.80
C ALA A 421 13.32 20.79 -10.26
N ASP A 422 14.36 21.33 -10.94
CA ASP A 422 14.26 21.82 -12.33
C ASP A 422 13.86 20.72 -13.33
N ASP A 423 14.18 19.47 -13.03
CA ASP A 423 13.81 18.30 -13.81
C ASP A 423 12.43 17.71 -13.42
N GLY A 424 11.72 18.39 -12.50
CA GLY A 424 10.40 17.98 -12.02
C GLY A 424 10.43 16.97 -10.87
N GLU A 425 11.60 16.59 -10.33
CA GLU A 425 11.70 15.66 -9.19
C GLU A 425 11.15 16.31 -7.92
N ILE A 426 10.35 15.54 -7.18
CA ILE A 426 9.82 15.94 -5.88
C ILE A 426 10.89 15.70 -4.83
N LEU A 427 11.21 16.73 -4.04
CA LEU A 427 12.18 16.66 -2.94
C LEU A 427 11.48 16.94 -1.62
N PHE A 428 11.88 16.22 -0.56
CA PHE A 428 11.35 16.38 0.80
C PHE A 428 12.43 16.70 1.81
N ARG A 429 12.05 17.51 2.83
CA ARG A 429 12.89 17.75 4.00
C ARG A 429 12.03 17.87 5.26
N ALA A 430 12.16 16.93 6.20
CA ALA A 430 11.48 16.90 7.50
C ALA A 430 12.02 15.76 8.37
N PRO A 431 11.72 15.73 9.68
CA PRO A 431 12.09 14.63 10.56
C PRO A 431 11.50 13.25 10.20
N VAL A 432 10.54 13.17 9.28
CA VAL A 432 10.01 11.90 8.75
C VAL A 432 10.98 11.19 7.78
N VAL A 433 11.98 11.92 7.24
CA VAL A 433 12.96 11.35 6.31
C VAL A 433 13.87 10.38 7.07
N MET A 434 14.18 9.26 6.44
CA MET A 434 15.06 8.22 6.98
C MET A 434 16.44 8.76 7.40
N ASP A 435 17.06 8.04 8.33
CA ASP A 435 18.45 8.29 8.71
C ASP A 435 19.47 7.85 7.62
N GLY A 436 19.01 7.04 6.67
CA GLY A 436 19.75 6.50 5.55
C GLY A 436 19.45 5.03 5.29
N TYR A 437 20.15 4.45 4.33
CA TYR A 437 20.10 3.01 4.07
C TYR A 437 21.11 2.27 4.95
N HIS A 438 20.67 1.18 5.56
CA HIS A 438 21.50 0.37 6.46
C HIS A 438 22.71 -0.19 5.71
N LYS A 439 23.91 -0.03 6.30
CA LYS A 439 25.20 -0.46 5.71
C LYS A 439 25.46 0.01 4.28
N ASN A 440 24.74 1.06 3.79
CA ASN A 440 24.87 1.53 2.42
C ASN A 440 24.99 3.07 2.35
N PRO A 441 26.18 3.61 2.71
CA PRO A 441 26.40 5.06 2.72
C PRO A 441 26.38 5.68 1.33
N GLU A 442 26.76 4.96 0.29
CA GLU A 442 26.73 5.44 -1.09
C GLU A 442 25.29 5.71 -1.55
N ALA A 443 24.40 4.72 -1.40
CA ALA A 443 22.98 4.90 -1.73
C ALA A 443 22.31 5.96 -0.84
N THR A 444 22.79 6.14 0.39
CA THR A 444 22.31 7.21 1.28
C THR A 444 22.70 8.58 0.75
N ALA A 445 23.95 8.76 0.31
CA ALA A 445 24.44 10.02 -0.25
C ALA A 445 23.79 10.36 -1.61
N GLU A 446 23.38 9.35 -2.40
CA GLU A 446 22.57 9.54 -3.62
C GLU A 446 21.14 9.99 -3.31
N ALA A 447 20.56 9.50 -2.20
CA ALA A 447 19.16 9.75 -1.86
C ALA A 447 18.98 11.03 -1.03
N ILE A 448 19.97 11.43 -0.22
CA ILE A 448 19.89 12.61 0.65
C ILE A 448 21.10 13.50 0.35
N ASP A 449 20.84 14.69 -0.16
CA ASP A 449 21.88 15.65 -0.53
C ASP A 449 22.51 16.37 0.70
N ALA A 450 23.53 17.22 0.44
CA ALA A 450 24.23 17.94 1.49
C ALA A 450 23.34 18.93 2.26
N ASP A 451 22.28 19.45 1.62
CA ASP A 451 21.29 20.36 2.22
C ASP A 451 20.13 19.61 2.89
N LYS A 452 20.26 18.27 3.03
CA LYS A 452 19.29 17.36 3.65
C LYS A 452 17.97 17.24 2.90
N TRP A 453 17.94 17.53 1.60
CA TRP A 453 16.82 17.20 0.77
C TRP A 453 16.88 15.72 0.38
N PHE A 454 15.75 15.04 0.59
CA PHE A 454 15.56 13.68 0.15
C PHE A 454 15.01 13.67 -1.28
N HIS A 455 15.74 13.04 -2.18
CA HIS A 455 15.40 12.84 -3.58
C HIS A 455 14.46 11.65 -3.70
N THR A 456 13.18 11.89 -3.96
CA THR A 456 12.16 10.84 -3.95
C THR A 456 12.27 9.90 -5.16
N GLY A 457 12.90 10.33 -6.23
CA GLY A 457 12.87 9.65 -7.52
C GLY A 457 11.51 9.70 -8.22
N ASP A 458 10.55 10.47 -7.69
CA ASP A 458 9.23 10.68 -8.27
C ASP A 458 9.14 12.06 -8.91
N ILE A 459 8.50 12.15 -10.07
CA ILE A 459 8.24 13.39 -10.78
C ILE A 459 6.84 13.90 -10.46
N GLY A 460 6.71 15.21 -10.27
CA GLY A 460 5.43 15.83 -9.98
C GLY A 460 5.46 17.35 -10.00
N PHE A 461 4.36 17.94 -9.57
CA PHE A 461 4.22 19.39 -9.47
C PHE A 461 3.21 19.77 -8.39
N LEU A 462 3.30 21.00 -7.91
CA LEU A 462 2.28 21.64 -7.08
C LEU A 462 1.38 22.50 -7.97
N ASP A 463 0.06 22.35 -7.83
CA ASP A 463 -0.89 23.22 -8.53
C ASP A 463 -1.05 24.58 -7.81
N ASP A 464 -1.87 25.47 -8.39
CA ASP A 464 -2.11 26.82 -7.86
C ASP A 464 -2.76 26.82 -6.47
N LYS A 465 -3.32 25.68 -6.03
CA LYS A 465 -3.90 25.50 -4.70
C LYS A 465 -2.92 24.86 -3.72
N GLY A 466 -1.69 24.54 -4.15
CA GLY A 466 -0.69 23.85 -3.37
C GLY A 466 -0.93 22.34 -3.23
N LEU A 467 -1.78 21.75 -4.07
CA LEU A 467 -2.00 20.31 -4.09
C LEU A 467 -0.87 19.62 -4.86
N LEU A 468 -0.34 18.55 -4.30
CA LEU A 468 0.72 17.76 -4.93
C LEU A 468 0.12 16.77 -5.95
N HIS A 469 0.69 16.81 -7.16
CA HIS A 469 0.40 15.88 -8.24
C HIS A 469 1.64 15.05 -8.53
N VAL A 470 1.57 13.74 -8.29
CA VAL A 470 2.62 12.78 -8.67
C VAL A 470 2.30 12.24 -10.06
N THR A 471 3.22 12.40 -11.00
CA THR A 471 3.02 11.98 -12.39
C THR A 471 3.58 10.59 -12.64
N ASP A 472 4.86 10.34 -12.34
CA ASP A 472 5.50 9.05 -12.51
C ASP A 472 6.83 8.95 -11.74
N ARG A 473 7.49 7.78 -11.85
CA ARG A 473 8.87 7.56 -11.41
C ARG A 473 9.85 8.13 -12.43
N LYS A 474 10.85 8.86 -11.97
CA LYS A 474 11.90 9.46 -12.82
C LYS A 474 12.62 8.42 -13.70
N LYS A 475 12.93 7.25 -13.11
CA LYS A 475 13.62 6.14 -13.78
C LYS A 475 12.73 5.34 -14.75
N ASP A 476 11.41 5.44 -14.60
CA ASP A 476 10.44 4.68 -15.39
C ASP A 476 9.91 5.48 -16.58
N LEU A 477 10.15 6.80 -16.63
CA LEU A 477 9.75 7.63 -17.75
C LEU A 477 10.33 7.09 -19.05
N MET A 478 9.45 6.81 -20.01
CA MET A 478 9.82 6.41 -21.37
C MET A 478 10.00 7.65 -22.25
N LYS A 479 10.96 7.60 -23.15
CA LYS A 479 11.16 8.64 -24.17
C LYS A 479 10.97 8.03 -25.54
N THR A 480 9.92 8.45 -26.26
CA THR A 480 9.69 7.99 -27.63
C THR A 480 10.83 8.43 -28.54
N SER A 481 11.04 7.75 -29.68
CA SER A 481 12.02 8.15 -30.69
C SER A 481 11.78 9.56 -31.25
N GLY A 482 10.54 10.06 -31.17
CA GLY A 482 10.18 11.47 -31.47
C GLY A 482 10.48 12.46 -30.33
N GLY A 483 11.14 12.04 -29.26
CA GLY A 483 11.56 12.90 -28.15
C GLY A 483 10.47 13.25 -27.13
N LYS A 484 9.28 12.65 -27.22
CA LYS A 484 8.20 12.87 -26.25
C LYS A 484 8.36 11.98 -25.03
N TYR A 485 8.24 12.56 -23.83
CA TYR A 485 8.20 11.81 -22.60
C TYR A 485 6.80 11.22 -22.36
N VAL A 486 6.74 9.97 -21.98
CA VAL A 486 5.53 9.23 -21.64
C VAL A 486 5.68 8.64 -20.24
N ALA A 487 4.69 8.90 -19.40
CA ALA A 487 4.57 8.34 -18.07
C ALA A 487 3.88 6.95 -18.15
N PRO A 488 4.59 5.83 -17.97
CA PRO A 488 3.99 4.50 -18.07
C PRO A 488 2.79 4.32 -17.15
N THR A 489 2.87 4.80 -15.92
CA THR A 489 1.79 4.65 -14.93
C THR A 489 0.51 5.35 -15.37
N LYS A 490 0.58 6.47 -16.14
CA LYS A 490 -0.59 7.14 -16.73
C LYS A 490 -1.28 6.25 -17.76
N VAL A 491 -0.50 5.65 -18.65
CA VAL A 491 -1.00 4.72 -19.68
C VAL A 491 -1.64 3.48 -19.04
N GLU A 492 -0.94 2.88 -18.10
CA GLU A 492 -1.40 1.69 -17.37
C GLU A 492 -2.68 1.97 -16.57
N ALA A 493 -2.74 3.11 -15.88
CA ALA A 493 -3.95 3.51 -15.15
C ALA A 493 -5.14 3.73 -16.10
N ALA A 494 -4.92 4.25 -17.31
CA ALA A 494 -5.96 4.38 -18.31
C ALA A 494 -6.45 3.01 -18.81
N LEU A 495 -5.52 2.07 -19.06
CA LEU A 495 -5.86 0.69 -19.43
C LEU A 495 -6.63 -0.01 -18.31
N MET A 496 -6.11 -0.01 -17.07
CA MET A 496 -6.75 -0.62 -15.91
C MET A 496 -8.15 -0.04 -15.63
N ALA A 497 -8.36 1.24 -15.89
CA ALA A 497 -9.65 1.88 -15.70
C ALA A 497 -10.68 1.53 -16.80
N ASN A 498 -10.26 1.19 -18.01
CA ASN A 498 -11.16 1.00 -19.15
C ASN A 498 -11.26 -0.44 -19.62
N VAL A 499 -10.29 -1.31 -19.31
CA VAL A 499 -10.29 -2.73 -19.67
C VAL A 499 -10.66 -3.58 -18.46
N PRO A 500 -11.93 -3.98 -18.29
CA PRO A 500 -12.43 -4.55 -17.03
C PRO A 500 -12.00 -6.02 -16.79
N TYR A 501 -11.32 -6.63 -17.75
CA TYR A 501 -10.93 -8.05 -17.72
C TYR A 501 -9.45 -8.27 -17.46
N ILE A 502 -8.65 -7.21 -17.32
CA ILE A 502 -7.23 -7.31 -17.02
C ILE A 502 -6.96 -7.13 -15.53
N SER A 503 -5.95 -7.82 -15.04
CA SER A 503 -5.43 -7.68 -13.67
C SER A 503 -4.21 -6.78 -13.61
N GLN A 504 -3.47 -6.65 -14.72
CA GLN A 504 -2.26 -5.83 -14.82
C GLN A 504 -2.08 -5.34 -16.27
N ALA A 505 -1.47 -4.17 -16.40
CA ALA A 505 -1.02 -3.61 -17.67
C ALA A 505 0.41 -3.08 -17.49
N ILE A 506 1.27 -3.35 -18.45
CA ILE A 506 2.66 -2.89 -18.47
C ILE A 506 2.89 -2.15 -19.80
N ALA A 507 3.03 -0.84 -19.74
CA ALA A 507 3.35 -0.03 -20.89
C ALA A 507 4.83 -0.22 -21.27
N VAL A 508 5.07 -0.36 -22.59
CA VAL A 508 6.41 -0.53 -23.19
C VAL A 508 6.55 0.41 -24.38
N GLY A 509 7.76 0.81 -24.73
CA GLY A 509 7.96 1.70 -25.89
C GLY A 509 9.06 2.73 -25.73
N ASP A 510 9.94 2.58 -24.73
CA ASP A 510 11.12 3.45 -24.59
C ASP A 510 12.02 3.31 -25.81
N GLY A 511 12.39 4.45 -26.42
CA GLY A 511 13.14 4.51 -27.67
C GLY A 511 12.35 4.19 -28.95
N HIS A 512 11.09 3.75 -28.85
CA HIS A 512 10.25 3.38 -29.99
C HIS A 512 9.36 4.55 -30.46
N LYS A 513 8.77 4.42 -31.67
CA LYS A 513 7.92 5.47 -32.29
C LYS A 513 6.57 5.62 -31.59
N PHE A 514 6.08 4.59 -30.92
CA PHE A 514 4.77 4.55 -30.26
C PHE A 514 4.83 3.69 -29.00
N ILE A 515 3.75 3.70 -28.22
CA ILE A 515 3.60 2.92 -27.00
C ILE A 515 2.88 1.60 -27.32
N GLY A 516 3.45 0.50 -26.83
CA GLY A 516 2.81 -0.80 -26.73
C GLY A 516 2.44 -1.16 -25.30
N ALA A 517 1.73 -2.27 -25.10
CA ALA A 517 1.42 -2.79 -23.79
C ALA A 517 1.45 -4.31 -23.70
N LEU A 518 1.93 -4.84 -22.58
CA LEU A 518 1.68 -6.21 -22.15
C LEU A 518 0.49 -6.21 -21.20
N LEU A 519 -0.48 -7.09 -21.44
CA LEU A 519 -1.70 -7.19 -20.64
C LEU A 519 -1.78 -8.56 -19.96
N VAL A 520 -2.13 -8.58 -18.70
CA VAL A 520 -2.39 -9.80 -17.92
C VAL A 520 -3.88 -9.86 -17.64
N MET A 521 -4.52 -10.95 -17.99
CA MET A 521 -5.95 -11.14 -17.75
C MET A 521 -6.23 -11.41 -16.27
N ASP A 522 -7.39 -11.00 -15.79
CA ASP A 522 -7.89 -11.44 -14.48
C ASP A 522 -8.34 -12.91 -14.57
N PRO A 523 -7.76 -13.83 -13.80
CA PRO A 523 -8.04 -15.26 -13.91
C PRO A 523 -9.50 -15.60 -13.68
N ASP A 524 -10.13 -15.01 -12.67
CA ASP A 524 -11.51 -15.26 -12.29
C ASP A 524 -12.46 -14.84 -13.41
N SER A 525 -12.18 -13.69 -14.02
CA SER A 525 -12.98 -13.14 -15.14
C SER A 525 -12.78 -13.96 -16.40
N LEU A 526 -11.56 -14.38 -16.69
CA LEU A 526 -11.21 -15.15 -17.88
C LEU A 526 -11.81 -16.56 -17.83
N LEU A 527 -11.64 -17.28 -16.71
CA LEU A 527 -12.21 -18.63 -16.52
C LEU A 527 -13.74 -18.60 -16.53
N ARG A 528 -14.34 -17.58 -15.92
CA ARG A 528 -15.80 -17.37 -16.00
C ARG A 528 -16.27 -17.12 -17.42
N TRP A 529 -15.53 -16.34 -18.20
CA TRP A 529 -15.82 -16.11 -19.60
C TRP A 529 -15.77 -17.43 -20.38
N GLY A 530 -14.73 -18.24 -20.20
CA GLY A 530 -14.58 -19.56 -20.82
C GLY A 530 -15.76 -20.49 -20.49
N LYS A 531 -16.17 -20.57 -19.21
CA LYS A 531 -17.33 -21.34 -18.78
C LYS A 531 -18.63 -20.90 -19.48
N ASN A 532 -18.84 -19.59 -19.60
CA ASN A 532 -20.03 -19.02 -20.22
C ASN A 532 -20.07 -19.20 -21.75
N HIS A 533 -18.92 -19.48 -22.39
CA HIS A 533 -18.78 -19.70 -23.83
C HIS A 533 -18.55 -21.18 -24.21
N GLY A 534 -18.92 -22.10 -23.30
CA GLY A 534 -18.88 -23.53 -23.61
C GLY A 534 -17.49 -24.18 -23.46
N MET A 535 -16.53 -23.50 -22.85
CA MET A 535 -15.15 -23.96 -22.63
C MET A 535 -14.80 -24.10 -21.13
N PRO A 536 -15.56 -24.87 -20.32
CA PRO A 536 -15.39 -24.90 -18.87
C PRO A 536 -14.08 -25.58 -18.41
N LYS A 537 -13.38 -26.30 -19.31
CA LYS A 537 -12.13 -27.02 -19.04
C LYS A 537 -10.89 -26.31 -19.63
N ALA A 538 -11.08 -25.21 -20.34
CA ALA A 538 -9.95 -24.48 -20.93
C ALA A 538 -9.12 -23.82 -19.83
N THR A 539 -7.80 -23.88 -19.98
CA THR A 539 -6.84 -23.25 -19.06
C THR A 539 -6.74 -21.76 -19.32
N TYR A 540 -6.14 -21.02 -18.36
CA TYR A 540 -5.84 -19.60 -18.52
C TYR A 540 -5.07 -19.34 -19.83
N ALA A 541 -3.97 -20.07 -20.06
CA ALA A 541 -3.16 -19.93 -21.27
C ALA A 541 -3.95 -20.14 -22.56
N GLN A 542 -4.81 -21.16 -22.59
CA GLN A 542 -5.66 -21.41 -23.76
C GLN A 542 -6.67 -20.28 -24.00
N LEU A 543 -7.29 -19.78 -22.95
CA LEU A 543 -8.31 -18.74 -23.08
C LEU A 543 -7.70 -17.38 -23.44
N SER A 544 -6.58 -17.01 -22.81
CA SER A 544 -5.94 -15.71 -23.03
C SER A 544 -5.46 -15.49 -24.47
N GLN A 545 -5.19 -16.57 -25.20
CA GLN A 545 -4.70 -16.54 -26.59
C GLN A 545 -5.83 -16.67 -27.64
N LEU A 546 -7.10 -16.68 -27.22
CA LEU A 546 -8.21 -16.77 -28.17
C LEU A 546 -8.40 -15.44 -28.94
N PRO A 547 -8.57 -15.46 -30.27
CA PRO A 547 -8.84 -14.26 -31.06
C PRO A 547 -10.02 -13.45 -30.54
N GLN A 548 -11.10 -14.10 -30.09
CA GLN A 548 -12.28 -13.42 -29.54
C GLN A 548 -11.97 -12.61 -28.27
N ILE A 549 -11.00 -13.07 -27.46
CA ILE A 549 -10.53 -12.32 -26.29
C ILE A 549 -9.73 -11.12 -26.77
N HIS A 550 -8.82 -11.30 -27.71
CA HIS A 550 -8.02 -10.22 -28.28
C HIS A 550 -8.92 -9.11 -28.86
N ASP A 551 -9.87 -9.47 -29.76
CA ASP A 551 -10.79 -8.52 -30.37
C ASP A 551 -11.68 -7.77 -29.34
N SER A 552 -12.00 -8.46 -28.24
CA SER A 552 -12.76 -7.83 -27.16
C SER A 552 -11.89 -6.81 -26.39
N ILE A 553 -10.64 -7.17 -26.10
CA ILE A 553 -9.71 -6.29 -25.39
C ILE A 553 -9.34 -5.08 -26.25
N GLU A 554 -9.11 -5.24 -27.55
CA GLU A 554 -8.79 -4.16 -28.49
C GLU A 554 -9.81 -3.02 -28.41
N ARG A 555 -11.09 -3.31 -28.43
CA ARG A 555 -12.17 -2.31 -28.28
C ARG A 555 -12.09 -1.53 -26.96
N PHE A 556 -11.63 -2.17 -25.90
CA PHE A 556 -11.45 -1.49 -24.62
C PHE A 556 -10.15 -0.70 -24.57
N VAL A 557 -9.09 -1.16 -25.25
CA VAL A 557 -7.84 -0.40 -25.42
C VAL A 557 -8.10 0.87 -26.22
N ASP A 558 -8.88 0.80 -27.31
CA ASP A 558 -9.29 1.98 -28.06
C ASP A 558 -10.06 2.98 -27.20
N LYS A 559 -10.94 2.48 -26.34
CA LYS A 559 -11.62 3.35 -25.37
C LYS A 559 -10.64 3.95 -24.35
N ALA A 560 -9.65 3.20 -23.87
CA ALA A 560 -8.62 3.74 -22.99
C ALA A 560 -7.81 4.84 -23.66
N ASN A 561 -7.50 4.66 -24.95
CA ASN A 561 -6.76 5.62 -25.77
C ASN A 561 -7.48 6.99 -25.89
N THR A 562 -8.80 7.05 -25.77
CA THR A 562 -9.53 8.34 -25.79
C THR A 562 -9.23 9.23 -24.57
N HIS A 563 -8.58 8.70 -23.55
CA HIS A 563 -8.18 9.39 -22.32
C HIS A 563 -6.67 9.74 -22.27
N LEU A 564 -5.94 9.43 -23.34
CA LEU A 564 -4.49 9.62 -23.45
C LEU A 564 -4.18 10.64 -24.54
N GLU A 565 -3.03 11.30 -24.41
CA GLU A 565 -2.51 12.14 -25.45
C GLU A 565 -2.10 11.29 -26.67
N ARG A 566 -2.09 11.90 -27.86
CA ARG A 566 -1.80 11.19 -29.11
C ARG A 566 -0.52 10.34 -29.07
N TRP A 567 0.53 10.85 -28.45
CA TRP A 567 1.83 10.15 -28.32
C TRP A 567 1.87 9.12 -27.18
N GLU A 568 0.87 9.09 -26.30
CA GLU A 568 0.73 8.14 -25.19
C GLU A 568 -0.18 6.96 -25.55
N THR A 569 -0.88 7.02 -26.70
CA THR A 569 -1.85 5.98 -27.09
C THR A 569 -1.16 4.65 -27.35
N VAL A 570 -1.75 3.58 -26.83
CA VAL A 570 -1.30 2.21 -27.05
C VAL A 570 -1.71 1.80 -28.47
N LYS A 571 -0.73 1.55 -29.32
CA LYS A 571 -0.96 1.15 -30.74
C LYS A 571 -1.01 -0.35 -30.91
N ARG A 572 -0.25 -1.10 -30.12
CA ARG A 572 -0.21 -2.56 -30.15
C ARG A 572 -0.14 -3.10 -28.73
N PHE A 573 -0.70 -4.26 -28.50
CA PHE A 573 -0.63 -4.94 -27.21
C PHE A 573 -0.49 -6.45 -27.41
N ALA A 574 0.03 -7.12 -26.39
CA ALA A 574 0.05 -8.57 -26.30
C ALA A 574 -0.59 -9.00 -24.97
N ILE A 575 -1.34 -10.09 -24.99
CA ILE A 575 -1.91 -10.70 -23.80
C ILE A 575 -0.99 -11.83 -23.36
N LEU A 576 -0.47 -11.76 -22.13
CA LEU A 576 0.36 -12.81 -21.57
C LEU A 576 -0.48 -14.07 -21.28
N ASP A 577 0.09 -15.24 -21.54
CA ASP A 577 -0.52 -16.56 -21.35
C ASP A 577 -0.45 -17.07 -19.90
N HIS A 578 0.11 -16.26 -19.00
CA HIS A 578 0.28 -16.56 -17.58
C HIS A 578 0.19 -15.29 -16.72
N GLU A 579 0.04 -15.49 -15.41
CA GLU A 579 0.06 -14.43 -14.43
C GLU A 579 1.50 -14.04 -14.07
N LEU A 580 1.68 -12.77 -13.67
CA LEU A 580 2.93 -12.32 -13.07
C LEU A 580 2.89 -12.61 -11.57
N THR A 581 3.91 -13.28 -11.04
CA THR A 581 3.93 -13.75 -9.63
C THR A 581 5.26 -13.41 -8.93
N VAL A 582 5.25 -13.53 -7.61
CA VAL A 582 6.47 -13.37 -6.80
C VAL A 582 7.47 -14.50 -7.10
N GLU A 583 6.97 -15.74 -7.32
CA GLU A 583 7.81 -16.90 -7.63
C GLU A 583 8.56 -16.74 -8.95
N SER A 584 7.92 -16.14 -9.98
CA SER A 584 8.58 -15.83 -11.25
C SER A 584 9.58 -14.66 -11.14
N GLY A 585 9.56 -13.94 -10.02
CA GLY A 585 10.38 -12.76 -9.80
C GLY A 585 9.92 -11.52 -10.59
N THR A 586 8.74 -11.55 -11.19
CA THR A 586 8.14 -10.43 -11.96
C THR A 586 7.34 -9.46 -11.12
N VAL A 587 6.99 -9.86 -9.88
CA VAL A 587 6.29 -9.06 -8.90
C VAL A 587 7.10 -9.04 -7.60
N THR A 588 7.05 -7.94 -6.86
CA THR A 588 7.67 -7.85 -5.53
C THR A 588 6.81 -8.55 -4.48
N GLU A 589 7.36 -8.80 -3.31
CA GLU A 589 6.68 -9.35 -2.13
C GLU A 589 5.49 -8.46 -1.70
N SER A 590 5.56 -7.16 -1.98
CA SER A 590 4.48 -6.18 -1.78
C SER A 590 3.50 -6.10 -2.98
N LEU A 591 3.55 -7.06 -3.91
CA LEU A 591 2.70 -7.17 -5.11
C LEU A 591 2.86 -6.03 -6.13
N LYS A 592 4.01 -5.35 -6.16
CA LYS A 592 4.36 -4.35 -7.18
C LYS A 592 5.05 -5.01 -8.37
N ILE A 593 4.72 -4.58 -9.58
CA ILE A 593 5.34 -5.10 -10.81
C ILE A 593 6.81 -4.64 -10.88
N LYS A 594 7.72 -5.58 -11.09
CA LYS A 594 9.14 -5.33 -11.41
C LYS A 594 9.26 -5.11 -12.93
N ARG A 595 8.90 -3.91 -13.41
CA ARG A 595 8.80 -3.56 -14.85
C ARG A 595 9.99 -4.06 -15.67
N ALA A 596 11.21 -3.72 -15.28
CA ALA A 596 12.43 -4.13 -16.00
C ALA A 596 12.53 -5.65 -16.13
N ARG A 597 12.13 -6.39 -15.09
CA ARG A 597 12.14 -7.85 -15.08
C ARG A 597 11.07 -8.41 -16.00
N VAL A 598 9.86 -7.85 -15.99
CA VAL A 598 8.78 -8.27 -16.91
C VAL A 598 9.22 -8.04 -18.36
N ILE A 599 9.74 -6.86 -18.69
CA ILE A 599 10.21 -6.55 -20.04
C ILE A 599 11.33 -7.51 -20.46
N SER A 600 12.33 -7.76 -19.60
CA SER A 600 13.44 -8.64 -19.93
C SER A 600 13.04 -10.11 -20.10
N SER A 601 12.11 -10.61 -19.27
CA SER A 601 11.63 -11.99 -19.36
C SER A 601 10.66 -12.24 -20.52
N HIS A 602 10.08 -11.16 -21.11
CA HIS A 602 9.16 -11.24 -22.26
C HIS A 602 9.70 -10.48 -23.48
N ARG A 603 11.03 -10.40 -23.61
CA ARG A 603 11.68 -9.56 -24.62
C ARG A 603 11.21 -9.85 -26.04
N GLU A 604 11.10 -11.13 -26.42
CA GLU A 604 10.62 -11.54 -27.75
C GLU A 604 9.20 -11.02 -28.04
N ILE A 605 8.31 -11.07 -27.04
CA ILE A 605 6.93 -10.54 -27.17
C ILE A 605 6.98 -9.02 -27.29
N VAL A 606 7.78 -8.35 -26.47
CA VAL A 606 7.94 -6.89 -26.52
C VAL A 606 8.50 -6.46 -27.88
N ASP A 607 9.56 -7.09 -28.34
CA ASP A 607 10.20 -6.77 -29.62
C ASP A 607 9.22 -6.99 -30.80
N SER A 608 8.35 -8.01 -30.73
CA SER A 608 7.35 -8.28 -31.75
C SER A 608 6.29 -7.19 -31.88
N LEU A 609 6.02 -6.43 -30.82
CA LEU A 609 5.09 -5.28 -30.87
C LEU A 609 5.62 -4.15 -31.76
N PHE A 610 6.92 -4.08 -31.98
CA PHE A 610 7.59 -3.00 -32.70
C PHE A 610 8.23 -3.46 -34.04
N THR A 611 8.17 -4.75 -34.38
CA THR A 611 8.56 -5.28 -35.69
C THR A 611 7.45 -5.07 -36.71
N ASP A 612 7.81 -4.96 -38.00
CA ASP A 612 6.91 -4.74 -39.15
C ASP A 612 6.12 -3.42 -39.14
N ILE A 613 6.85 -2.33 -39.16
CA ILE A 613 6.28 -1.03 -39.54
C ILE A 613 6.55 -0.83 -41.03
N GLY A 614 5.61 -1.24 -41.88
CA GLY A 614 5.53 -0.74 -43.25
C GLY A 614 5.25 0.76 -43.20
N GLU A 615 5.87 1.53 -44.09
CA GLU A 615 5.65 3.00 -44.20
C GLU A 615 4.16 3.38 -44.39
N ASP A 616 3.31 2.43 -44.78
CA ASP A 616 1.88 2.62 -45.09
C ASP A 616 0.97 2.80 -43.86
N ASP A 617 1.39 2.40 -42.67
CA ASP A 617 0.54 2.51 -41.45
C ASP A 617 0.50 3.95 -40.87
N PHE A 618 1.35 4.85 -41.34
CA PHE A 618 1.42 6.22 -40.85
C PHE A 618 0.69 7.25 -41.72
N GLU A 619 0.49 6.99 -43.02
CA GLU A 619 -0.23 7.90 -43.91
C GLU A 619 -1.74 7.96 -43.61
N ASN A 620 -2.32 6.87 -43.09
CA ASN A 620 -3.73 6.85 -42.69
C ASN A 620 -4.04 7.56 -41.36
N ALA A 621 -3.02 7.89 -40.56
CA ALA A 621 -3.19 8.63 -39.30
C ALA A 621 -3.14 10.17 -39.48
N GLU A 622 -2.62 10.67 -40.63
CA GLU A 622 -2.59 12.10 -40.95
C GLU A 622 -3.83 12.61 -41.68
N ALA A 623 -4.67 11.70 -42.18
CA ALA A 623 -5.83 12.04 -43.02
C ALA A 623 -7.18 12.12 -42.30
N ALA A 624 -7.24 12.40 -41.00
CA ALA A 624 -8.51 12.74 -40.33
C ALA A 624 -8.75 14.25 -40.42
N PRO A 625 -9.86 14.74 -41.03
CA PRO A 625 -10.10 16.16 -41.23
C PRO A 625 -10.37 16.85 -39.89
N SER A 626 -9.74 18.00 -39.73
CA SER A 626 -10.09 19.03 -38.76
C SER A 626 -11.48 19.58 -39.12
N GLU A 627 -12.52 19.13 -38.50
CA GLU A 627 -13.82 19.81 -38.52
C GLU A 627 -14.05 20.55 -37.20
N GLY A 628 -14.46 21.80 -37.36
CA GLY A 628 -14.56 22.96 -36.58
C GLY A 628 -15.37 23.04 -35.30
#